data_4b4f2e0295916a1e59214f5a66fcc6eb
#
_entry.id   4b4f2e0295916a1e59214f5a66fcc6eb
#
_cell.length_a   1.000
_cell.length_b   1.000
_cell.length_c   1.000
_cell.angle_alpha   90.00
_cell.angle_beta   90.00
_cell.angle_gamma   90.00
#
_symmetry.space_group_name_H-M   'P 1'
#
loop_
_entity.id
_entity.type
_entity.pdbx_description
1 polymer ?
#
loop_
_entity_poly.entity_id
_entity_poly.type
_entity_poly.pdbx_seq_one_letter_code
_entity_poly.pdbx_strand_id
1 'polypeptide(L)'
;YRAFDTLGESTVLFSAVAAVIILLRRDEEKRSAKEKAEFDAETATLKEETLTEEKYPNIILQVISKYVVPIIFVFGIYVVLNGHISPGGGFSGGAIIGAGLILYAVSFGERKAKKFFNFKIFTAITSGALLTYAGLKCYSFYTGANHLHSIISTGTPGAILSGGLILPLNICVGLIVACTMFGFYKLFSKGEI
;
A
#
# COMPACT_ATOMS: atom_id res chain seq x y z
N TYR A 1 18.01 15.92 -1.06
CA TYR A 1 16.85 16.44 -0.32
C TYR A 1 15.58 15.61 -0.64
N ARG A 2 15.17 15.45 -1.90
CA ARG A 2 13.94 14.72 -2.30
C ARG A 2 13.75 13.34 -1.67
N ALA A 3 14.82 12.59 -1.48
CA ALA A 3 14.72 11.25 -0.93
C ALA A 3 14.52 11.22 0.60
N PHE A 4 14.87 12.29 1.32
CA PHE A 4 14.51 12.42 2.74
C PHE A 4 13.04 12.84 2.89
N ASP A 5 12.54 13.72 2.02
CA ASP A 5 11.12 14.11 1.99
C ASP A 5 10.26 12.88 1.75
N THR A 6 10.62 12.05 0.76
CA THR A 6 9.88 10.80 0.47
C THR A 6 9.94 9.78 1.62
N LEU A 7 11.05 9.72 2.38
CA LEU A 7 11.10 8.91 3.60
C LEU A 7 10.13 9.45 4.64
N GLY A 8 10.11 10.77 4.85
CA GLY A 8 9.17 11.45 5.76
C GLY A 8 7.72 11.14 5.38
N GLU A 9 7.35 11.34 4.12
CA GLU A 9 6.01 11.04 3.61
C GLU A 9 5.61 9.56 3.82
N SER A 10 6.50 8.64 3.52
CA SER A 10 6.25 7.19 3.69
C SER A 10 6.10 6.80 5.16
N THR A 11 6.89 7.40 6.06
CA THR A 11 6.80 7.14 7.50
C THR A 11 5.54 7.73 8.09
N VAL A 12 5.09 8.89 7.64
CA VAL A 12 3.82 9.51 8.05
C VAL A 12 2.64 8.65 7.63
N LEU A 13 2.61 8.17 6.38
CA LEU A 13 1.56 7.26 5.91
C LEU A 13 1.52 5.96 6.73
N PHE A 14 2.67 5.35 6.96
CA PHE A 14 2.76 4.13 7.78
C PHE A 14 2.27 4.38 9.22
N SER A 15 2.70 5.49 9.82
CA SER A 15 2.29 5.86 11.18
C SER A 15 0.80 6.15 11.27
N ALA A 16 0.21 6.79 10.26
CA ALA A 16 -1.22 7.07 10.19
C ALA A 16 -2.04 5.77 10.15
N VAL A 17 -1.65 4.81 9.29
CA VAL A 17 -2.32 3.50 9.23
C VAL A 17 -2.17 2.75 10.54
N ALA A 18 -0.97 2.73 11.13
CA ALA A 18 -0.73 2.08 12.42
C ALA A 18 -1.56 2.71 13.54
N ALA A 19 -1.66 4.05 13.58
CA ALA A 19 -2.48 4.77 14.56
C ALA A 19 -3.96 4.42 14.43
N VAL A 20 -4.51 4.40 13.21
CA VAL A 20 -5.91 4.02 12.94
C VAL A 20 -6.18 2.59 13.37
N ILE A 21 -5.27 1.65 13.06
CA ILE A 21 -5.39 0.25 13.51
C ILE A 21 -5.44 0.16 15.04
N ILE A 22 -4.55 0.87 15.74
CA ILE A 22 -4.48 0.84 17.21
C ILE A 22 -5.76 1.46 17.83
N LEU A 23 -6.26 2.55 17.25
CA LEU A 23 -7.47 3.22 17.73
C LEU A 23 -8.69 2.31 17.57
N LEU A 24 -8.87 1.70 16.40
CA LEU A 24 -9.99 0.79 16.16
C LEU A 24 -9.95 -0.44 17.08
N ARG A 25 -8.77 -1.05 17.28
CA ARG A 25 -8.63 -2.16 18.24
C ARG A 25 -8.94 -1.77 19.68
N ARG A 26 -8.53 -0.56 20.09
CA ARG A 26 -8.76 -0.07 21.46
C ARG A 26 -10.25 0.18 21.73
N ASP A 27 -11.00 0.63 20.73
CA ASP A 27 -12.44 0.89 20.88
C ASP A 27 -13.22 -0.42 20.98
N GLU A 28 -12.81 -1.49 20.31
CA GLU A 28 -13.41 -2.82 20.47
C GLU A 28 -13.20 -3.40 21.87
N GLU A 29 -12.02 -3.23 22.47
CA GLU A 29 -11.74 -3.71 23.84
C GLU A 29 -12.55 -2.96 24.91
N LYS A 30 -12.91 -1.71 24.66
CA LYS A 30 -13.65 -0.88 25.63
C LYS A 30 -15.17 -1.03 25.55
N ARG A 31 -15.71 -1.66 24.53
CA ARG A 31 -17.16 -1.88 24.39
C ARG A 31 -17.63 -2.89 25.45
N SER A 32 -18.63 -2.45 26.22
CA SER A 32 -19.35 -3.31 27.17
C SER A 32 -19.92 -4.54 26.45
N ALA A 33 -20.02 -5.69 27.13
CA ALA A 33 -20.56 -6.92 26.55
C ALA A 33 -21.97 -6.74 25.95
N LYS A 34 -22.74 -5.76 26.48
CA LYS A 34 -24.08 -5.41 26.00
C LYS A 34 -24.04 -4.61 24.69
N GLU A 35 -23.13 -3.65 24.58
CA GLU A 35 -22.88 -2.89 23.33
C GLU A 35 -22.31 -3.79 22.23
N LYS A 36 -21.48 -4.79 22.61
CA LYS A 36 -20.99 -5.78 21.64
C LYS A 36 -22.13 -6.62 21.07
N ALA A 37 -23.07 -7.06 21.90
CA ALA A 37 -24.20 -7.85 21.42
C ALA A 37 -25.16 -7.05 20.53
N GLU A 38 -25.41 -5.78 20.84
CA GLU A 38 -26.22 -4.88 19.99
C GLU A 38 -25.50 -4.55 18.67
N PHE A 39 -24.21 -4.25 18.73
CA PHE A 39 -23.40 -3.97 17.54
C PHE A 39 -23.27 -5.21 16.65
N ASP A 40 -23.07 -6.38 17.23
CA ASP A 40 -22.99 -7.64 16.48
C ASP A 40 -24.34 -7.98 15.80
N ALA A 41 -25.46 -7.66 16.45
CA ALA A 41 -26.80 -7.82 15.87
C ALA A 41 -27.05 -6.83 14.70
N GLU A 42 -26.66 -5.56 14.86
CA GLU A 42 -26.77 -4.54 13.81
C GLU A 42 -25.80 -4.84 12.64
N THR A 43 -24.59 -5.29 12.97
CA THR A 43 -23.61 -5.72 11.96
C THR A 43 -24.04 -7.00 11.25
N ALA A 44 -24.78 -7.90 11.92
CA ALA A 44 -25.33 -9.09 11.30
C ALA A 44 -26.42 -8.75 10.26
N THR A 45 -27.30 -7.78 10.57
CA THR A 45 -28.32 -7.30 9.61
C THR A 45 -27.68 -6.58 8.42
N LEU A 46 -26.68 -5.73 8.66
CA LEU A 46 -25.90 -5.10 7.59
C LEU A 46 -25.11 -6.13 6.77
N LYS A 47 -24.60 -7.20 7.41
CA LYS A 47 -23.97 -8.32 6.70
C LYS A 47 -24.94 -9.13 5.84
N GLU A 48 -26.19 -9.29 6.26
CA GLU A 48 -27.24 -9.92 5.47
C GLU A 48 -27.63 -9.06 4.25
N GLU A 49 -27.73 -7.73 4.42
CA GLU A 49 -27.95 -6.80 3.30
C GLU A 49 -26.76 -6.78 2.33
N THR A 50 -25.54 -6.73 2.83
CA THR A 50 -24.33 -6.80 1.98
C THR A 50 -24.14 -8.19 1.34
N LEU A 51 -24.57 -9.27 1.97
CA LEU A 51 -24.57 -10.60 1.36
C LEU A 51 -25.61 -10.73 0.24
N THR A 52 -26.72 -9.99 0.32
CA THR A 52 -27.70 -9.90 -0.78
C THR A 52 -27.16 -9.04 -1.93
N GLU A 53 -26.41 -7.97 -1.66
CA GLU A 53 -25.70 -7.21 -2.70
C GLU A 53 -24.52 -7.98 -3.30
N GLU A 54 -23.76 -8.77 -2.50
CA GLU A 54 -22.74 -9.68 -3.02
C GLU A 54 -23.32 -10.81 -3.90
N LYS A 55 -24.60 -11.14 -3.76
CA LYS A 55 -25.28 -12.18 -4.55
C LYS A 55 -25.57 -11.71 -5.98
N TYR A 56 -25.60 -10.40 -6.21
CA TYR A 56 -25.72 -9.80 -7.55
C TYR A 56 -24.51 -8.89 -7.83
N PRO A 57 -23.31 -9.47 -8.05
CA PRO A 57 -22.15 -8.67 -8.38
C PRO A 57 -22.46 -7.86 -9.66
N ASN A 58 -22.14 -6.57 -9.64
CA ASN A 58 -22.24 -5.72 -10.82
C ASN A 58 -21.40 -6.32 -11.96
N ILE A 59 -22.03 -7.15 -12.79
CA ILE A 59 -21.38 -7.88 -13.89
C ILE A 59 -20.64 -6.90 -14.79
N ILE A 60 -21.21 -5.71 -15.03
CA ILE A 60 -20.60 -4.65 -15.82
C ILE A 60 -19.26 -4.21 -15.18
N LEU A 61 -19.27 -3.94 -13.87
CA LEU A 61 -18.06 -3.54 -13.16
C LEU A 61 -16.99 -4.63 -13.20
N GLN A 62 -17.37 -5.90 -13.03
CA GLN A 62 -16.43 -7.03 -13.09
C GLN A 62 -15.80 -7.19 -14.47
N VAL A 63 -16.60 -7.08 -15.54
CA VAL A 63 -16.11 -7.19 -16.91
C VAL A 63 -15.13 -6.06 -17.21
N ILE A 64 -15.48 -4.83 -16.90
CA ILE A 64 -14.61 -3.66 -17.12
C ILE A 64 -13.33 -3.80 -16.29
N SER A 65 -13.43 -4.11 -15.00
CA SER A 65 -12.28 -4.22 -14.10
C SER A 65 -11.32 -5.33 -14.50
N LYS A 66 -11.80 -6.42 -15.10
CA LYS A 66 -10.95 -7.50 -15.62
C LYS A 66 -9.91 -7.00 -16.63
N TYR A 67 -10.25 -6.00 -17.43
CA TYR A 67 -9.34 -5.41 -18.42
C TYR A 67 -8.59 -4.18 -17.87
N VAL A 68 -9.25 -3.34 -17.08
CA VAL A 68 -8.69 -2.08 -16.58
C VAL A 68 -7.64 -2.33 -15.50
N VAL A 69 -7.88 -3.27 -14.57
CA VAL A 69 -6.94 -3.54 -13.46
C VAL A 69 -5.54 -3.94 -13.93
N PRO A 70 -5.37 -4.88 -14.88
CA PRO A 70 -4.05 -5.20 -15.41
C PRO A 70 -3.33 -3.99 -16.05
N ILE A 71 -4.08 -3.13 -16.76
CA ILE A 71 -3.53 -1.91 -17.37
C ILE A 71 -3.02 -0.95 -16.30
N ILE A 72 -3.81 -0.75 -15.22
CA ILE A 72 -3.41 0.07 -14.08
C ILE A 72 -2.12 -0.47 -13.43
N PHE A 73 -2.01 -1.79 -13.24
CA PHE A 73 -0.79 -2.39 -12.67
C PHE A 73 0.43 -2.19 -13.56
N VAL A 74 0.30 -2.44 -14.86
CA VAL A 74 1.40 -2.24 -15.81
C VAL A 74 1.84 -0.77 -15.82
N PHE A 75 0.87 0.15 -15.84
CA PHE A 75 1.15 1.58 -15.80
C PHE A 75 1.78 2.01 -14.47
N GLY A 76 1.28 1.52 -13.34
CA GLY A 76 1.86 1.79 -12.03
C GLY A 76 3.30 1.31 -11.90
N ILE A 77 3.60 0.08 -12.36
CA ILE A 77 4.96 -0.46 -12.39
C ILE A 77 5.86 0.39 -13.30
N TYR A 78 5.37 0.78 -14.47
CA TYR A 78 6.10 1.67 -15.37
C TYR A 78 6.49 2.98 -14.67
N VAL A 79 5.54 3.62 -13.97
CA VAL A 79 5.80 4.88 -13.24
C VAL A 79 6.81 4.70 -12.11
N VAL A 80 6.75 3.59 -11.36
CA VAL A 80 7.73 3.27 -10.31
C VAL A 80 9.14 3.12 -10.90
N LEU A 81 9.28 2.37 -11.98
CA LEU A 81 10.58 2.09 -12.60
C LEU A 81 11.18 3.32 -13.27
N ASN A 82 10.36 4.18 -13.87
CA ASN A 82 10.81 5.40 -14.54
C ASN A 82 10.89 6.64 -13.61
N GLY A 83 10.72 6.48 -12.31
CA GLY A 83 10.70 7.59 -11.36
C GLY A 83 11.97 8.42 -11.24
N HIS A 84 13.09 7.97 -11.82
CA HIS A 84 14.34 8.73 -11.89
C HIS A 84 14.48 9.57 -13.18
N ILE A 85 13.67 9.30 -14.18
CA ILE A 85 13.68 9.97 -15.50
C ILE A 85 12.46 10.87 -15.67
N SER A 86 11.31 10.46 -15.12
CA SER A 86 10.02 11.17 -15.26
C SER A 86 9.63 11.90 -13.96
N PRO A 87 8.69 12.84 -14.01
CA PRO A 87 8.16 13.53 -12.82
C PRO A 87 7.37 12.60 -11.89
N GLY A 88 7.13 11.35 -12.26
CA GLY A 88 6.59 10.30 -11.39
C GLY A 88 7.62 9.75 -10.41
N GLY A 89 7.26 8.73 -9.66
CA GLY A 89 8.16 8.09 -8.72
C GLY A 89 7.48 6.96 -7.96
N GLY A 90 8.14 6.44 -6.93
CA GLY A 90 7.59 5.40 -6.08
C GLY A 90 6.24 5.76 -5.48
N PHE A 91 6.06 7.01 -5.03
CA PHE A 91 4.82 7.45 -4.41
C PHE A 91 3.63 7.43 -5.38
N SER A 92 3.74 8.12 -6.52
CA SER A 92 2.67 8.18 -7.53
C SER A 92 2.39 6.81 -8.16
N GLY A 93 3.44 6.03 -8.48
CA GLY A 93 3.28 4.67 -8.97
C GLY A 93 2.66 3.73 -7.94
N GLY A 94 3.04 3.86 -6.66
CA GLY A 94 2.42 3.14 -5.55
C GLY A 94 0.95 3.49 -5.35
N ALA A 95 0.57 4.76 -5.47
CA ALA A 95 -0.81 5.20 -5.39
C ALA A 95 -1.66 4.60 -6.54
N ILE A 96 -1.12 4.57 -7.76
CA ILE A 96 -1.78 3.95 -8.92
C ILE A 96 -1.99 2.45 -8.69
N ILE A 97 -0.97 1.73 -8.20
CA ILE A 97 -1.08 0.30 -7.86
C ILE A 97 -2.10 0.09 -6.75
N GLY A 98 -2.08 0.93 -5.70
CA GLY A 98 -3.05 0.90 -4.60
C GLY A 98 -4.48 1.10 -5.08
N ALA A 99 -4.73 2.06 -5.97
CA ALA A 99 -6.02 2.27 -6.60
C ALA A 99 -6.48 1.05 -7.42
N GLY A 100 -5.55 0.40 -8.14
CA GLY A 100 -5.82 -0.86 -8.86
C GLY A 100 -6.23 -2.00 -7.92
N LEU A 101 -5.57 -2.12 -6.76
CA LEU A 101 -5.93 -3.12 -5.73
C LEU A 101 -7.32 -2.85 -5.13
N ILE A 102 -7.65 -1.58 -4.87
CA ILE A 102 -8.97 -1.17 -4.37
C ILE A 102 -10.03 -1.49 -5.42
N LEU A 103 -9.83 -1.12 -6.68
CA LEU A 103 -10.75 -1.44 -7.77
C LEU A 103 -10.96 -2.96 -7.91
N TYR A 104 -9.89 -3.75 -7.77
CA TYR A 104 -9.98 -5.21 -7.76
C TYR A 104 -10.85 -5.72 -6.60
N ALA A 105 -10.64 -5.19 -5.38
CA ALA A 105 -11.40 -5.59 -4.20
C ALA A 105 -12.89 -5.24 -4.32
N VAL A 106 -13.22 -4.04 -4.83
CA VAL A 106 -14.60 -3.59 -5.06
C VAL A 106 -15.30 -4.44 -6.11
N SER A 107 -14.59 -4.79 -7.21
CA SER A 107 -15.19 -5.47 -8.35
C SER A 107 -15.37 -6.98 -8.14
N PHE A 108 -14.40 -7.64 -7.51
CA PHE A 108 -14.38 -9.09 -7.37
C PHE A 108 -14.74 -9.60 -5.97
N GLY A 109 -15.02 -8.69 -5.06
CA GLY A 109 -15.37 -8.97 -3.68
C GLY A 109 -14.17 -9.20 -2.78
N GLU A 110 -14.35 -8.87 -1.51
CA GLU A 110 -13.29 -8.91 -0.51
C GLU A 110 -12.76 -10.30 -0.20
N ARG A 111 -13.58 -11.36 -0.39
CA ARG A 111 -13.11 -12.75 -0.17
C ARG A 111 -11.94 -13.11 -1.08
N LYS A 112 -11.97 -12.66 -2.34
CA LYS A 112 -10.86 -12.88 -3.29
C LYS A 112 -9.66 -12.00 -2.94
N ALA A 113 -9.91 -10.75 -2.55
CA ALA A 113 -8.86 -9.83 -2.11
C ALA A 113 -8.17 -10.31 -0.80
N LYS A 114 -8.90 -10.87 0.16
CA LYS A 114 -8.34 -11.46 1.40
C LYS A 114 -7.34 -12.59 1.14
N LYS A 115 -7.54 -13.37 0.08
CA LYS A 115 -6.63 -14.47 -0.27
C LYS A 115 -5.23 -13.95 -0.65
N PHE A 116 -5.17 -12.78 -1.28
CA PHE A 116 -3.91 -12.15 -1.69
C PHE A 116 -3.32 -11.24 -0.61
N PHE A 117 -4.15 -10.66 0.27
CA PHE A 117 -3.74 -9.62 1.20
C PHE A 117 -4.18 -9.90 2.63
N ASN A 118 -3.38 -10.70 3.35
CA ASN A 118 -3.57 -10.92 4.77
C ASN A 118 -2.84 -9.80 5.57
N PHE A 119 -3.37 -9.43 6.75
CA PHE A 119 -2.77 -8.41 7.63
C PHE A 119 -1.30 -8.69 7.96
N LYS A 120 -0.92 -9.95 8.16
CA LYS A 120 0.47 -10.35 8.39
C LYS A 120 1.36 -10.03 7.19
N ILE A 121 0.88 -10.27 5.98
CA ILE A 121 1.59 -9.98 4.73
C ILE A 121 1.74 -8.46 4.55
N PHE A 122 0.68 -7.71 4.80
CA PHE A 122 0.69 -6.25 4.78
C PHE A 122 1.78 -5.68 5.70
N THR A 123 1.77 -6.08 6.99
CA THR A 123 2.75 -5.60 7.98
C THR A 123 4.16 -6.02 7.60
N ALA A 124 4.37 -7.25 7.13
CA ALA A 124 5.68 -7.73 6.72
C ALA A 124 6.24 -6.96 5.53
N ILE A 125 5.42 -6.70 4.50
CA ILE A 125 5.84 -5.95 3.30
C ILE A 125 6.14 -4.50 3.66
N THR A 126 5.25 -3.81 4.37
CA THR A 126 5.44 -2.40 4.71
C THR A 126 6.61 -2.18 5.65
N SER A 127 6.74 -2.99 6.71
CA SER A 127 7.88 -2.89 7.63
C SER A 127 9.20 -3.28 6.96
N GLY A 128 9.20 -4.35 6.15
CA GLY A 128 10.38 -4.78 5.40
C GLY A 128 10.84 -3.72 4.38
N ALA A 129 9.90 -3.14 3.63
CA ALA A 129 10.22 -2.08 2.66
C ALA A 129 10.72 -0.82 3.37
N LEU A 130 10.15 -0.44 4.52
CA LEU A 130 10.59 0.71 5.31
C LEU A 130 12.01 0.50 5.87
N LEU A 131 12.29 -0.68 6.43
CA LEU A 131 13.62 -1.03 6.93
C LEU A 131 14.66 -1.05 5.81
N THR A 132 14.32 -1.63 4.66
CA THR A 132 15.22 -1.63 3.49
C THR A 132 15.49 -0.21 3.00
N TYR A 133 14.46 0.62 2.94
CA TYR A 133 14.61 2.04 2.57
C TYR A 133 15.53 2.77 3.55
N ALA A 134 15.29 2.63 4.86
CA ALA A 134 16.12 3.24 5.89
C ALA A 134 17.57 2.75 5.82
N GLY A 135 17.79 1.45 5.63
CA GLY A 135 19.11 0.85 5.49
C GLY A 135 19.90 1.40 4.28
N LEU A 136 19.25 1.49 3.13
CA LEU A 136 19.84 2.07 1.92
C LEU A 136 20.19 3.55 2.12
N LYS A 137 19.38 4.29 2.85
CA LYS A 137 19.65 5.68 3.19
C LYS A 137 20.79 5.83 4.18
N CYS A 138 20.84 5.03 5.23
CA CYS A 138 21.95 5.00 6.17
C CYS A 138 23.28 4.68 5.46
N TYR A 139 23.27 3.69 4.55
CA TYR A 139 24.42 3.36 3.73
C TYR A 139 24.88 4.55 2.86
N SER A 140 23.95 5.18 2.16
CA SER A 140 24.24 6.37 1.33
C SER A 140 24.80 7.54 2.13
N PHE A 141 24.26 7.76 3.34
CA PHE A 141 24.73 8.81 4.23
C PHE A 141 26.14 8.51 4.77
N TYR A 142 26.36 7.27 5.20
CA TYR A 142 27.66 6.85 5.75
C TYR A 142 28.78 6.92 4.70
N THR A 143 28.54 6.45 3.48
CA THR A 143 29.52 6.53 2.39
C THR A 143 29.78 7.97 1.96
N GLY A 144 28.74 8.81 1.87
CA GLY A 144 28.90 10.23 1.53
C GLY A 144 29.62 11.04 2.60
N ALA A 145 29.29 10.83 3.88
CA ALA A 145 29.93 11.56 4.98
C ALA A 145 31.42 11.25 5.18
N ASN A 146 31.82 10.01 4.88
CA ASN A 146 33.20 9.55 5.04
C ASN A 146 34.02 9.59 3.74
N HIS A 147 33.50 10.17 2.66
CA HIS A 147 34.15 10.20 1.34
C HIS A 147 34.60 8.81 0.83
N LEU A 148 33.91 7.76 1.26
CA LEU A 148 34.20 6.39 0.87
C LEU A 148 33.70 6.11 -0.56
N HIS A 149 34.43 5.26 -1.28
CA HIS A 149 33.98 4.83 -2.60
C HIS A 149 32.71 4.01 -2.46
N SER A 150 31.60 4.47 -3.11
CA SER A 150 30.34 3.72 -3.12
C SER A 150 30.52 2.43 -3.91
N ILE A 151 30.18 1.30 -3.31
CA ILE A 151 30.14 -0.02 -3.99
C ILE A 151 29.04 -0.03 -5.06
N ILE A 152 27.98 0.78 -4.86
CA ILE A 152 26.88 0.87 -5.79
C ILE A 152 27.17 1.99 -6.80
N SER A 153 27.32 1.61 -8.05
CA SER A 153 27.54 2.54 -9.17
C SER A 153 26.39 3.56 -9.26
N THR A 154 26.71 4.80 -9.52
CA THR A 154 25.71 5.87 -9.77
C THR A 154 24.89 5.64 -11.04
N GLY A 155 25.31 4.69 -11.88
CA GLY A 155 24.63 4.32 -13.11
C GLY A 155 24.87 5.30 -14.26
N THR A 156 24.37 4.95 -15.44
CA THR A 156 24.39 5.80 -16.64
C THR A 156 23.09 6.61 -16.74
N PRO A 157 23.12 7.93 -16.82
CA PRO A 157 21.93 8.75 -16.99
C PRO A 157 21.12 8.31 -18.23
N GLY A 158 19.80 8.15 -18.07
CA GLY A 158 18.89 7.77 -19.15
C GLY A 158 18.61 6.26 -19.31
N ALA A 159 19.33 5.38 -18.64
CA ALA A 159 19.04 3.95 -18.65
C ALA A 159 18.07 3.57 -17.54
N ILE A 160 16.98 2.90 -17.88
CA ILE A 160 15.85 2.56 -16.96
C ILE A 160 16.34 1.76 -15.73
N LEU A 161 17.24 0.80 -15.91
CA LEU A 161 17.76 -0.06 -14.85
C LEU A 161 19.07 0.46 -14.21
N SER A 162 19.56 1.61 -14.62
CA SER A 162 20.83 2.17 -14.20
C SER A 162 20.71 3.38 -13.27
N GLY A 163 19.63 3.48 -12.51
CA GLY A 163 19.36 4.58 -11.57
C GLY A 163 20.09 4.48 -10.22
N GLY A 164 21.07 3.60 -10.07
CA GLY A 164 21.81 3.40 -8.81
C GLY A 164 20.87 3.08 -7.64
N LEU A 165 21.02 3.78 -6.52
CA LEU A 165 20.17 3.62 -5.32
C LEU A 165 18.75 4.15 -5.49
N ILE A 166 18.46 4.96 -6.51
CA ILE A 166 17.15 5.59 -6.69
C ILE A 166 16.09 4.55 -7.05
N LEU A 167 16.43 3.58 -7.89
CA LEU A 167 15.52 2.53 -8.32
C LEU A 167 15.00 1.67 -7.14
N PRO A 168 15.86 1.06 -6.29
CA PRO A 168 15.35 0.29 -5.15
C PRO A 168 14.60 1.16 -4.14
N LEU A 169 14.99 2.42 -3.96
CA LEU A 169 14.25 3.35 -3.10
C LEU A 169 12.84 3.61 -3.64
N ASN A 170 12.68 3.83 -4.95
CA ASN A 170 11.36 4.02 -5.57
C ASN A 170 10.49 2.76 -5.45
N ILE A 171 11.06 1.58 -5.60
CA ILE A 171 10.33 0.32 -5.42
C ILE A 171 9.84 0.18 -3.98
N CYS A 172 10.69 0.44 -2.99
CA CYS A 172 10.30 0.38 -1.58
C CYS A 172 9.16 1.36 -1.26
N VAL A 173 9.25 2.61 -1.73
CA VAL A 173 8.19 3.60 -1.56
C VAL A 173 6.91 3.17 -2.24
N GLY A 174 6.99 2.67 -3.48
CA GLY A 174 5.83 2.18 -4.23
C GLY A 174 5.10 1.06 -3.50
N LEU A 175 5.83 0.12 -2.91
CA LEU A 175 5.25 -0.95 -2.09
C LEU A 175 4.59 -0.42 -0.82
N ILE A 176 5.25 0.49 -0.10
CA ILE A 176 4.69 1.09 1.12
C ILE A 176 3.38 1.81 0.80
N VAL A 177 3.38 2.68 -0.21
CA VAL A 177 2.20 3.47 -0.59
C VAL A 177 1.07 2.59 -1.09
N ALA A 178 1.34 1.62 -1.97
CA ALA A 178 0.32 0.70 -2.47
C ALA A 178 -0.33 -0.10 -1.34
N CYS A 179 0.48 -0.62 -0.42
CA CYS A 179 0.00 -1.35 0.74
C CYS A 179 -0.80 -0.46 1.69
N THR A 180 -0.32 0.75 2.00
CA THR A 180 -1.00 1.65 2.93
C THR A 180 -2.34 2.13 2.38
N MET A 181 -2.43 2.48 1.10
CA MET A 181 -3.69 2.87 0.44
C MET A 181 -4.72 1.73 0.50
N PHE A 182 -4.31 0.51 0.18
CA PHE A 182 -5.18 -0.65 0.28
C PHE A 182 -5.55 -0.98 1.74
N GLY A 183 -4.62 -0.79 2.67
CA GLY A 183 -4.84 -0.93 4.11
C GLY A 183 -5.92 0.03 4.62
N PHE A 184 -5.85 1.31 4.25
CA PHE A 184 -6.89 2.29 4.57
C PHE A 184 -8.26 1.89 4.00
N TYR A 185 -8.31 1.52 2.73
CA TYR A 185 -9.57 1.06 2.14
C TYR A 185 -10.18 -0.08 2.96
N LYS A 186 -9.38 -1.07 3.34
CA LYS A 186 -9.86 -2.23 4.10
C LYS A 186 -10.33 -1.87 5.50
N LEU A 187 -9.66 -0.93 6.17
CA LEU A 187 -10.05 -0.44 7.49
C LEU A 187 -11.40 0.28 7.45
N PHE A 188 -11.60 1.15 6.45
CA PHE A 188 -12.84 1.92 6.32
C PHE A 188 -13.99 1.13 5.71
N SER A 189 -13.72 0.15 4.86
CA SER A 189 -14.76 -0.66 4.22
C SER A 189 -15.44 -1.64 5.19
N LYS A 190 -14.75 -2.06 6.26
CA LYS A 190 -15.28 -3.11 7.16
C LYS A 190 -15.59 -2.63 8.57
N GLY A 191 -15.00 -1.54 9.01
CA GLY A 191 -15.03 -1.20 10.43
C GLY A 191 -14.45 -2.30 11.35
N GLU A 192 -13.93 -3.40 10.78
CA GLU A 192 -13.34 -4.55 11.49
C GLU A 192 -11.97 -4.89 10.90
N ILE A 193 -11.04 -5.16 11.77
CA ILE A 193 -9.72 -5.74 11.44
C ILE A 193 -9.73 -7.24 11.61
#